data_c1f875ce87585d88828af122abad6bd7
#
_entry.id   c1f875ce87585d88828af122abad6bd7
#
_cell.length_a   1.000
_cell.length_b   1.000
_cell.length_c   1.000
_cell.angle_alpha   90.00
_cell.angle_beta   90.00
_cell.angle_gamma   90.00
#
_symmetry.space_group_name_H-M   'P 1'
#
loop_
_entity.id
_entity.type
_entity.pdbx_description
1 polymer ?
#
loop_
_entity_poly.entity_id
_entity_poly.type
_entity_poly.pdbx_seq_one_letter_code
_entity_poly.pdbx_strand_id
1 'polypeptide(L)'
;ILPFILVGSVISIYNVFVRYIPSLPDLSFVNTFSFGMMSLIVAFMVTYFGMVELDHPKYTITAGLTSVTVFLMALCPTMATLLKNATTGKTELTFTDINFLGGSGLFIAIIVGLVVMLIFHLYAKLHILEDSATMPDFVCEWINNIVPMTIIYLIFGVTVFTIGFDLVEFI
;
A
#
# COMPACT_ATOMS: atom_id res chain seq x y z
N ILE A 1 -7.10 -12.97 2.75
CA ILE A 1 -5.86 -13.11 3.55
C ILE A 1 -5.54 -14.59 3.82
N LEU A 2 -6.52 -15.42 4.20
CA LEU A 2 -6.35 -16.83 4.51
C LEU A 2 -5.53 -17.64 3.47
N PRO A 3 -5.77 -17.54 2.14
CA PRO A 3 -4.99 -18.28 1.16
C PRO A 3 -3.49 -17.93 1.19
N PHE A 4 -3.14 -16.66 1.42
CA PHE A 4 -1.74 -16.23 1.51
C PHE A 4 -1.04 -16.79 2.75
N ILE A 5 -1.75 -16.87 3.88
CA ILE A 5 -1.24 -17.47 5.11
C ILE A 5 -1.00 -18.97 4.89
N LEU A 6 -1.93 -19.66 4.23
CA LEU A 6 -1.79 -21.09 3.96
C LEU A 6 -0.60 -21.40 3.05
N VAL A 7 -0.43 -20.64 1.95
CA VAL A 7 0.71 -20.80 1.05
C VAL A 7 2.03 -20.57 1.79
N GLY A 8 2.14 -19.49 2.56
CA GLY A 8 3.33 -19.21 3.36
C GLY A 8 3.63 -20.29 4.40
N SER A 9 2.61 -20.85 5.05
CA SER A 9 2.77 -21.93 6.02
C SER A 9 3.29 -23.22 5.37
N VAL A 10 2.75 -23.59 4.21
CA VAL A 10 3.22 -24.76 3.46
C VAL A 10 4.69 -24.61 3.06
N ILE A 11 5.07 -23.41 2.58
CA ILE A 11 6.46 -23.14 2.20
C ILE A 11 7.38 -23.13 3.42
N SER A 12 6.91 -22.62 4.56
CA SER A 12 7.69 -22.67 5.80
C SER A 12 7.96 -24.10 6.26
N ILE A 13 6.97 -24.98 6.14
CA ILE A 13 7.15 -26.44 6.41
C ILE A 13 8.14 -27.03 5.42
N TYR A 14 8.02 -26.73 4.13
CA TYR A 14 8.95 -27.19 3.11
C TYR A 14 10.40 -26.77 3.41
N ASN A 15 10.63 -25.53 3.82
CA ASN A 15 11.96 -25.01 4.15
C ASN A 15 12.59 -25.70 5.38
N VAL A 16 11.79 -26.28 6.27
CA VAL A 16 12.30 -27.14 7.34
C VAL A 16 12.93 -28.42 6.74
N PHE A 17 12.30 -29.03 5.73
CA PHE A 17 12.85 -30.21 5.07
C PHE A 17 14.13 -29.90 4.28
N VAL A 18 14.24 -28.71 3.68
CA VAL A 18 15.48 -28.28 2.97
C VAL A 18 16.69 -28.29 3.89
N ARG A 19 16.52 -27.99 5.18
CA ARG A 19 17.63 -28.08 6.18
C ARG A 19 18.17 -29.52 6.37
N TYR A 20 17.34 -30.53 6.15
CA TYR A 20 17.73 -31.93 6.31
C TYR A 20 18.18 -32.58 5.00
N ILE A 21 17.73 -32.04 3.87
CA ILE A 21 18.03 -32.58 2.53
C ILE A 21 18.59 -31.44 1.66
N PRO A 22 19.93 -31.23 1.65
CA PRO A 22 20.58 -30.13 0.94
C PRO A 22 20.42 -30.14 -0.59
N SER A 23 19.92 -31.24 -1.17
CA SER A 23 19.66 -31.35 -2.61
C SER A 23 18.35 -30.67 -3.04
N LEU A 24 17.50 -30.22 -2.11
CA LEU A 24 16.25 -29.51 -2.42
C LEU A 24 16.50 -28.03 -2.66
N PRO A 25 15.82 -27.42 -3.65
CA PRO A 25 15.93 -25.99 -3.91
C PRO A 25 15.36 -25.17 -2.74
N ASP A 26 16.05 -24.09 -2.38
CA ASP A 26 15.58 -23.15 -1.36
C ASP A 26 14.45 -22.28 -1.93
N LEU A 27 13.26 -22.37 -1.30
CA LEU A 27 12.08 -21.59 -1.66
C LEU A 27 11.81 -20.45 -0.66
N SER A 28 12.81 -20.03 0.13
CA SER A 28 12.67 -18.96 1.10
C SER A 28 12.20 -17.63 0.49
N PHE A 29 12.58 -17.36 -0.78
CA PHE A 29 12.13 -16.19 -1.51
C PHE A 29 10.60 -16.13 -1.67
N VAL A 30 9.91 -17.26 -1.82
CA VAL A 30 8.45 -17.30 -1.92
C VAL A 30 7.80 -16.87 -0.60
N ASN A 31 8.42 -17.25 0.53
CA ASN A 31 7.97 -16.81 1.84
C ASN A 31 8.11 -15.28 2.00
N THR A 32 9.20 -14.70 1.51
CA THR A 32 9.42 -13.25 1.52
C THR A 32 8.38 -12.51 0.69
N PHE A 33 8.01 -13.02 -0.47
CA PHE A 33 6.98 -12.39 -1.33
C PHE A 33 5.54 -12.66 -0.88
N SER A 34 5.29 -13.68 -0.08
CA SER A 34 3.95 -13.94 0.47
C SER A 34 3.76 -13.32 1.86
N PHE A 35 4.44 -13.84 2.85
CA PHE A 35 4.37 -13.33 4.23
C PHE A 35 5.07 -11.99 4.42
N GLY A 36 6.24 -11.83 3.79
CA GLY A 36 7.05 -10.63 3.93
C GLY A 36 6.42 -9.38 3.31
N MET A 37 5.38 -9.53 2.47
CA MET A 37 4.64 -8.41 1.86
C MET A 37 3.17 -8.37 2.25
N MET A 38 2.78 -9.02 3.35
CA MET A 38 1.40 -9.17 3.76
C MET A 38 0.72 -7.83 4.09
N SER A 39 1.45 -6.86 4.64
CA SER A 39 0.91 -5.53 4.97
C SER A 39 0.45 -4.76 3.74
N LEU A 40 1.14 -4.89 2.59
CA LEU A 40 0.70 -4.31 1.32
C LEU A 40 -0.67 -4.83 0.89
N ILE A 41 -0.85 -6.15 0.98
CA ILE A 41 -2.10 -6.81 0.63
C ILE A 41 -3.21 -6.38 1.58
N VAL A 42 -2.91 -6.24 2.87
CA VAL A 42 -3.88 -5.80 3.89
C VAL A 42 -4.28 -4.35 3.64
N ALA A 43 -3.34 -3.43 3.36
CA ALA A 43 -3.65 -2.04 3.03
C ALA A 43 -4.62 -1.95 1.86
N PHE A 44 -4.36 -2.71 0.78
CA PHE A 44 -5.26 -2.78 -0.36
C PHE A 44 -6.64 -3.33 0.03
N MET A 45 -6.68 -4.47 0.70
CA MET A 45 -7.93 -5.18 1.02
C MET A 45 -8.82 -4.39 1.97
N VAL A 46 -8.27 -3.75 3.00
CA VAL A 46 -9.03 -2.92 3.94
C VAL A 46 -9.75 -1.80 3.20
N THR A 47 -9.04 -1.09 2.34
CA THR A 47 -9.63 0.00 1.55
C THR A 47 -10.63 -0.51 0.53
N TYR A 48 -10.29 -1.58 -0.19
CA TYR A 48 -11.16 -2.17 -1.21
C TYR A 48 -12.50 -2.62 -0.62
N PHE A 49 -12.47 -3.47 0.41
CA PHE A 49 -13.69 -3.97 1.04
C PHE A 49 -14.47 -2.85 1.75
N GLY A 50 -13.77 -1.91 2.38
CA GLY A 50 -14.41 -0.77 2.99
C GLY A 50 -15.18 0.09 1.98
N MET A 51 -14.64 0.32 0.79
CA MET A 51 -15.34 1.04 -0.29
C MET A 51 -16.52 0.25 -0.86
N VAL A 52 -16.44 -1.08 -0.92
CA VAL A 52 -17.57 -1.94 -1.31
C VAL A 52 -18.71 -1.84 -0.30
N GLU A 53 -18.41 -1.92 1.00
CA GLU A 53 -19.42 -1.81 2.07
C GLU A 53 -20.04 -0.41 2.17
N LEU A 54 -19.36 0.62 1.69
CA LEU A 54 -19.85 1.99 1.63
C LEU A 54 -20.63 2.32 0.35
N ASP A 55 -20.98 1.31 -0.47
CA ASP A 55 -21.71 1.45 -1.73
C ASP A 55 -21.05 2.34 -2.79
N HIS A 56 -19.70 2.37 -2.82
CA HIS A 56 -18.94 3.11 -3.81
C HIS A 56 -18.06 2.21 -4.70
N PRO A 57 -18.65 1.26 -5.46
CA PRO A 57 -17.89 0.26 -6.23
C PRO A 57 -17.00 0.86 -7.31
N LYS A 58 -17.32 2.05 -7.82
CA LYS A 58 -16.53 2.75 -8.86
C LYS A 58 -15.12 3.12 -8.39
N TYR A 59 -14.93 3.38 -7.11
CA TYR A 59 -13.65 3.85 -6.54
C TYR A 59 -12.82 2.76 -5.88
N THR A 60 -13.33 1.54 -5.76
CA THR A 60 -12.71 0.46 -4.97
C THR A 60 -11.28 0.15 -5.36
N ILE A 61 -11.02 -0.04 -6.67
CA ILE A 61 -9.70 -0.40 -7.19
C ILE A 61 -8.74 0.77 -7.03
N THR A 62 -9.17 1.98 -7.41
CA THR A 62 -8.33 3.18 -7.34
C THR A 62 -7.99 3.51 -5.89
N ALA A 63 -8.96 3.44 -4.99
CA ALA A 63 -8.74 3.65 -3.56
C ALA A 63 -7.80 2.60 -2.97
N GLY A 64 -7.96 1.32 -3.34
CA GLY A 64 -7.08 0.24 -2.90
C GLY A 64 -5.62 0.45 -3.36
N LEU A 65 -5.42 0.79 -4.63
CA LEU A 65 -4.08 1.09 -5.16
C LEU A 65 -3.46 2.34 -4.51
N THR A 66 -4.29 3.37 -4.28
CA THR A 66 -3.86 4.58 -3.57
C THR A 66 -3.41 4.25 -2.15
N SER A 67 -4.14 3.37 -1.45
CA SER A 67 -3.80 2.92 -0.11
C SER A 67 -2.43 2.22 -0.05
N VAL A 68 -2.14 1.35 -1.02
CA VAL A 68 -0.81 0.70 -1.13
C VAL A 68 0.29 1.74 -1.29
N THR A 69 0.10 2.71 -2.18
CA THR A 69 1.12 3.75 -2.43
C THR A 69 1.32 4.63 -1.20
N VAL A 70 0.23 5.04 -0.55
CA VAL A 70 0.29 5.85 0.68
C VAL A 70 0.95 5.08 1.83
N PHE A 71 0.69 3.79 1.93
CA PHE A 71 1.35 2.92 2.91
C PHE A 71 2.88 2.90 2.70
N LEU A 72 3.32 2.74 1.45
CA LEU A 72 4.75 2.81 1.13
C LEU A 72 5.35 4.21 1.42
N MET A 73 4.61 5.28 1.15
CA MET A 73 5.04 6.64 1.49
C MET A 73 5.14 6.84 3.01
N ALA A 74 4.19 6.32 3.78
CA ALA A 74 4.18 6.40 5.23
C ALA A 74 5.35 5.65 5.89
N LEU A 75 5.82 4.56 5.26
CA LEU A 75 6.98 3.80 5.71
C LEU A 75 8.31 4.37 5.20
N CYS A 76 8.29 5.31 4.27
CA CYS A 76 9.49 5.86 3.63
C CYS A 76 10.52 6.40 4.64
N PRO A 77 10.16 7.17 5.69
CA PRO A 77 11.12 7.66 6.67
C PRO A 77 11.90 6.55 7.38
N THR A 78 11.24 5.46 7.69
CA THR A 78 11.83 4.33 8.43
C THR A 78 12.57 3.33 7.53
N MET A 79 12.02 3.07 6.33
CA MET A 79 12.49 1.99 5.46
C MET A 79 13.40 2.46 4.34
N ALA A 80 13.33 3.71 3.96
CA ALA A 80 14.03 4.23 2.82
C ALA A 80 15.02 5.32 3.19
N THR A 81 16.23 5.21 2.67
CA THR A 81 17.25 6.26 2.75
C THR A 81 17.38 6.93 1.38
N LEU A 82 17.33 8.26 1.38
CA LEU A 82 17.65 9.06 0.22
C LEU A 82 19.17 9.14 0.07
N LEU A 83 19.73 8.26 -0.74
CA LEU A 83 21.17 8.24 -1.03
C LEU A 83 21.45 9.11 -2.26
N LYS A 84 22.31 10.10 -2.07
CA LYS A 84 22.83 10.87 -3.19
C LYS A 84 23.91 10.04 -3.86
N ASN A 85 23.63 9.57 -5.07
CA ASN A 85 24.60 8.81 -5.85
C ASN A 85 25.81 9.69 -6.18
N ALA A 86 26.98 9.34 -5.64
CA ALA A 86 28.20 10.11 -5.78
C ALA A 86 28.66 10.25 -7.25
N THR A 87 28.28 9.33 -8.11
CA THR A 87 28.69 9.27 -9.51
C THR A 87 27.80 10.11 -10.43
N THR A 88 26.48 10.14 -10.16
CA THR A 88 25.48 10.78 -11.02
C THR A 88 24.91 12.07 -10.44
N GLY A 89 25.15 12.34 -9.14
CA GLY A 89 24.57 13.46 -8.41
C GLY A 89 23.06 13.38 -8.21
N LYS A 90 22.41 12.28 -8.66
CA LYS A 90 20.97 12.05 -8.49
C LYS A 90 20.69 11.46 -7.12
N THR A 91 19.54 11.85 -6.57
CA THR A 91 19.03 11.26 -5.33
C THR A 91 18.26 10.00 -5.69
N GLU A 92 18.68 8.87 -5.15
CA GLU A 92 18.03 7.57 -5.35
C GLU A 92 17.42 7.11 -4.03
N LEU A 93 16.21 6.57 -4.11
CA LEU A 93 15.49 6.02 -2.98
C LEU A 93 15.89 4.54 -2.84
N THR A 94 16.56 4.22 -1.73
CA THR A 94 17.00 2.85 -1.45
C THR A 94 16.25 2.31 -0.23
N PHE A 95 15.55 1.20 -0.40
CA PHE A 95 14.91 0.50 0.71
C PHE A 95 15.96 -0.31 1.48
N THR A 96 16.14 0.04 2.75
CA THR A 96 17.15 -0.58 3.61
C THR A 96 16.57 -1.69 4.47
N ASP A 97 15.31 -1.56 4.88
CA ASP A 97 14.62 -2.53 5.72
C ASP A 97 13.20 -2.80 5.20
N ILE A 98 12.95 -4.05 4.81
CA ILE A 98 11.64 -4.48 4.28
C ILE A 98 10.77 -5.19 5.33
N ASN A 99 11.22 -5.27 6.58
CA ASN A 99 10.50 -6.00 7.64
C ASN A 99 9.11 -5.43 7.91
N PHE A 100 8.94 -4.11 7.74
CA PHE A 100 7.64 -3.44 7.88
C PHE A 100 6.64 -3.73 6.76
N LEU A 101 7.06 -4.33 5.65
CA LEU A 101 6.12 -4.83 4.64
C LEU A 101 5.42 -6.11 5.09
N GLY A 102 6.01 -6.84 6.05
CA GLY A 102 5.46 -8.04 6.67
C GLY A 102 4.54 -7.76 7.85
N GLY A 103 4.54 -8.67 8.82
CA GLY A 103 3.66 -8.61 9.99
C GLY A 103 3.78 -7.36 10.84
N SER A 104 4.98 -6.77 10.92
CA SER A 104 5.24 -5.57 11.74
C SER A 104 4.50 -4.33 11.25
N GLY A 105 4.24 -4.21 9.95
CA GLY A 105 3.54 -3.08 9.37
C GLY A 105 2.02 -3.25 9.26
N LEU A 106 1.45 -4.36 9.74
CA LEU A 106 0.01 -4.63 9.62
C LEU A 106 -0.86 -3.54 10.24
N PHE A 107 -0.50 -3.05 11.41
CA PHE A 107 -1.25 -1.97 12.09
C PHE A 107 -1.25 -0.68 11.26
N ILE A 108 -0.08 -0.31 10.76
CA ILE A 108 0.08 0.87 9.91
C ILE A 108 -0.74 0.70 8.62
N ALA A 109 -0.71 -0.49 8.02
CA ALA A 109 -1.47 -0.82 6.82
C ALA A 109 -2.99 -0.65 7.03
N ILE A 110 -3.51 -1.10 8.17
CA ILE A 110 -4.93 -0.95 8.52
C ILE A 110 -5.28 0.52 8.71
N ILE A 111 -4.49 1.28 9.47
CA ILE A 111 -4.74 2.70 9.73
C ILE A 111 -4.73 3.49 8.44
N VAL A 112 -3.69 3.31 7.61
CA VAL A 112 -3.59 3.97 6.31
C VAL A 112 -4.76 3.59 5.40
N GLY A 113 -5.10 2.30 5.35
CA GLY A 113 -6.25 1.82 4.57
C GLY A 113 -7.56 2.47 4.98
N LEU A 114 -7.82 2.60 6.28
CA LEU A 114 -9.01 3.27 6.80
C LEU A 114 -9.01 4.77 6.50
N VAL A 115 -7.88 5.46 6.64
CA VAL A 115 -7.79 6.90 6.34
C VAL A 115 -8.04 7.16 4.86
N VAL A 116 -7.42 6.39 3.97
CA VAL A 116 -7.63 6.51 2.51
C VAL A 116 -9.10 6.23 2.17
N MET A 117 -9.69 5.17 2.73
CA MET A 117 -11.10 4.84 2.56
C MET A 117 -12.01 6.01 2.96
N LEU A 118 -11.77 6.61 4.13
CA LEU A 118 -12.56 7.75 4.62
C LEU A 118 -12.47 8.96 3.69
N ILE A 119 -11.29 9.29 3.18
CA ILE A 119 -11.10 10.42 2.27
C ILE A 119 -11.84 10.16 0.94
N PHE A 120 -11.72 8.95 0.37
CA PHE A 120 -12.47 8.58 -0.84
C PHE A 120 -13.98 8.58 -0.61
N HIS A 121 -14.45 8.12 0.54
CA HIS A 121 -15.87 8.15 0.90
C HIS A 121 -16.41 9.58 1.03
N LEU A 122 -15.65 10.47 1.69
CA LEU A 122 -16.02 11.89 1.80
C LEU A 122 -16.05 12.55 0.42
N TYR A 123 -15.07 12.26 -0.42
CA TYR A 123 -15.02 12.78 -1.79
C TYR A 123 -16.21 12.27 -2.63
N ALA A 124 -16.52 10.97 -2.56
CA ALA A 124 -17.65 10.38 -3.27
C ALA A 124 -18.99 11.00 -2.87
N LYS A 125 -19.16 11.41 -1.60
CA LYS A 125 -20.36 12.15 -1.13
C LYS A 125 -20.48 13.56 -1.70
N LEU A 126 -19.37 14.19 -2.09
CA LEU A 126 -19.39 15.57 -2.59
C LEU A 126 -19.93 15.68 -4.03
N HIS A 127 -20.13 14.56 -4.74
CA HIS A 127 -20.74 14.50 -6.10
C HIS A 127 -20.22 15.57 -7.08
N ILE A 128 -18.91 15.84 -7.07
CA ILE A 128 -18.34 17.03 -7.71
C ILE A 128 -18.50 17.03 -9.24
N LEU A 129 -18.67 15.87 -9.88
CA LEU A 129 -18.68 15.76 -11.36
C LEU A 129 -19.66 14.72 -11.92
N GLU A 130 -20.69 14.32 -11.19
CA GLU A 130 -21.56 13.20 -11.64
C GLU A 130 -22.44 13.50 -12.84
N ASP A 131 -22.70 14.77 -13.23
CA ASP A 131 -23.66 15.11 -14.28
C ASP A 131 -23.21 16.22 -15.24
N SER A 132 -21.99 16.17 -15.77
CA SER A 132 -21.68 17.04 -16.90
C SER A 132 -22.16 16.40 -18.21
N ALA A 133 -23.35 16.75 -18.64
CA ALA A 133 -23.96 16.29 -19.91
C ALA A 133 -23.13 16.56 -21.19
N THR A 134 -21.98 17.20 -21.03
CA THR A 134 -21.07 17.61 -22.10
C THR A 134 -19.80 16.78 -22.22
N MET A 135 -19.47 15.93 -21.21
CA MET A 135 -18.24 15.11 -21.24
C MET A 135 -18.58 13.63 -21.40
N PRO A 136 -17.75 12.87 -22.17
CA PRO A 136 -17.88 11.42 -22.22
C PRO A 136 -17.68 10.79 -20.84
N ASP A 137 -18.47 9.76 -20.51
CA ASP A 137 -18.50 9.10 -19.19
C ASP A 137 -17.11 8.65 -18.71
N PHE A 138 -16.25 8.15 -19.61
CA PHE A 138 -14.90 7.71 -19.25
C PHE A 138 -13.99 8.85 -18.78
N VAL A 139 -14.19 10.09 -19.29
CA VAL A 139 -13.42 11.27 -18.88
C VAL A 139 -13.85 11.72 -17.50
N CYS A 140 -15.15 11.71 -17.22
CA CYS A 140 -15.70 12.01 -15.91
C CYS A 140 -15.18 11.02 -14.87
N GLU A 141 -15.21 9.73 -15.18
CA GLU A 141 -14.70 8.68 -14.30
C GLU A 141 -13.20 8.85 -14.02
N TRP A 142 -12.42 9.21 -15.04
CA TRP A 142 -10.98 9.43 -14.90
C TRP A 142 -10.65 10.60 -13.98
N ILE A 143 -11.32 11.74 -14.19
CA ILE A 143 -11.14 12.94 -13.36
C ILE A 143 -11.59 12.66 -11.93
N ASN A 144 -12.71 11.99 -11.73
CA ASN A 144 -13.24 11.63 -10.43
C ASN A 144 -12.31 10.70 -9.62
N ASN A 145 -11.49 9.90 -10.30
CA ASN A 145 -10.49 9.06 -9.66
C ASN A 145 -9.18 9.81 -9.35
N ILE A 146 -8.74 10.71 -10.26
CA ILE A 146 -7.47 11.43 -10.12
C ILE A 146 -7.52 12.46 -8.99
N VAL A 147 -8.63 13.16 -8.83
CA VAL A 147 -8.76 14.24 -7.85
C VAL A 147 -8.54 13.75 -6.40
N PRO A 148 -9.28 12.75 -5.88
CA PRO A 148 -9.07 12.27 -4.52
C PRO A 148 -7.69 11.66 -4.33
N MET A 149 -7.17 10.95 -5.34
CA MET A 149 -5.83 10.38 -5.32
C MET A 149 -4.75 11.46 -5.17
N THR A 150 -4.86 12.56 -5.93
CA THR A 150 -3.92 13.68 -5.85
C THR A 150 -3.98 14.37 -4.50
N ILE A 151 -5.16 14.60 -3.96
CA ILE A 151 -5.36 15.21 -2.64
C ILE A 151 -4.68 14.36 -1.55
N ILE A 152 -4.88 13.05 -1.59
CA ILE A 152 -4.29 12.12 -0.63
C ILE A 152 -2.76 12.15 -0.71
N TYR A 153 -2.20 12.09 -1.92
CA TYR A 153 -0.75 12.13 -2.10
C TYR A 153 -0.13 13.44 -1.64
N LEU A 154 -0.81 14.58 -1.84
CA LEU A 154 -0.36 15.87 -1.33
C LEU A 154 -0.40 15.90 0.21
N ILE A 155 -1.49 15.46 0.82
CA ILE A 155 -1.61 15.43 2.28
C ILE A 155 -0.52 14.55 2.89
N PHE A 156 -0.38 13.30 2.43
CA PHE A 156 0.61 12.37 2.97
C PHE A 156 2.04 12.78 2.59
N GLY A 157 2.29 13.25 1.37
CA GLY A 157 3.59 13.73 0.95
C GLY A 157 4.07 14.90 1.80
N VAL A 158 3.22 15.90 2.04
CA VAL A 158 3.55 17.04 2.90
C VAL A 158 3.75 16.58 4.35
N THR A 159 2.89 15.72 4.88
CA THR A 159 2.99 15.25 6.28
C THR A 159 4.27 14.47 6.51
N VAL A 160 4.58 13.55 5.64
CA VAL A 160 5.75 12.67 5.79
C VAL A 160 7.05 13.43 5.51
N PHE A 161 7.14 14.19 4.40
CA PHE A 161 8.41 14.79 3.97
C PHE A 161 8.66 16.19 4.51
N THR A 162 7.63 16.97 4.87
CA THR A 162 7.80 18.35 5.36
C THR A 162 7.77 18.42 6.89
N ILE A 163 6.88 17.65 7.52
CA ILE A 163 6.75 17.64 8.99
C ILE A 163 7.69 16.58 9.61
N GLY A 164 8.20 15.63 8.80
CA GLY A 164 9.03 14.52 9.29
C GLY A 164 8.25 13.58 10.20
N PHE A 165 6.93 13.46 9.98
CA PHE A 165 6.08 12.61 10.80
C PHE A 165 6.34 11.15 10.47
N ASP A 166 6.95 10.44 11.41
CA ASP A 166 7.17 9.00 11.31
C ASP A 166 6.02 8.25 12.01
N LEU A 167 5.17 7.63 11.19
CA LEU A 167 4.02 6.87 11.65
C LEU A 167 4.44 5.62 12.43
N VAL A 168 5.64 5.11 12.16
CA VAL A 168 6.21 3.93 12.84
C VAL A 168 6.61 4.26 14.27
N GLU A 169 7.17 5.45 14.49
CA GLU A 169 7.59 5.89 15.81
C GLU A 169 6.40 6.34 16.68
N PHE A 170 5.28 6.74 16.02
CA PHE A 170 4.07 7.21 16.71
C PHE A 170 3.20 6.06 17.24
N ILE A 171 3.24 4.86 16.65
CA ILE A 171 2.44 3.68 16.99
C ILE A 171 3.24 2.71 17.84
#